data_b9b926b56c256f149c73a9907af899f6
#
_entry.id   b9b926b56c256f149c73a9907af899f6
#
_cell.length_a   1.000
_cell.length_b   1.000
_cell.length_c   1.000
_cell.angle_alpha   90.00
_cell.angle_beta   90.00
_cell.angle_gamma   90.00
#
_symmetry.space_group_name_H-M   'P 1'
#
loop_
_entity.id
_entity.type
_entity.pdbx_description
1 polymer ?
#
loop_
_entity_poly.entity_id
_entity_poly.type
_entity_poly.pdbx_seq_one_letter_code
_entity_poly.pdbx_strand_id
1 'polypeptide(L)'
;MHLHLRNIAPALLLLLVCTKVHAEDHRVTVGGTYDSGGYTYPQLNFSPRMINANVGDTVTFVNSGGTHNVAADDGSFRCANGCDGSGGNGNPSGSNWSSTITLTAAGTIGFHCEVHGSMGMTGTINVTGAATTNVPITPGFTGAWYDPAQSGHGILIEVLANNQFLAWWFTFTPDGQQAWFGNSGTIDPATNTGTINALQTEGGRWIPNFDPGNVTQQPWGTLTFQFTDCNHGEVTFASSGPYGNGHMDLARITQPEGLACP
;
A
#
# COMPACT_ATOMS: atom_id res chain seq x y z
N MET A 1 -39.66 -13.18 57.58
CA MET A 1 -38.50 -12.39 57.15
C MET A 1 -37.67 -13.27 56.20
N HIS A 2 -37.99 -13.25 54.90
CA HIS A 2 -37.31 -14.09 53.89
C HIS A 2 -36.27 -13.27 53.18
N LEU A 3 -34.99 -13.67 53.32
CA LEU A 3 -33.83 -13.09 52.64
C LEU A 3 -33.75 -13.71 51.24
N HIS A 4 -33.93 -12.88 50.18
CA HIS A 4 -33.65 -13.31 48.81
C HIS A 4 -32.14 -13.10 48.51
N LEU A 5 -31.39 -14.21 48.39
CA LEU A 5 -30.03 -14.17 47.83
C LEU A 5 -30.16 -13.93 46.31
N ARG A 6 -29.62 -12.81 45.83
CA ARG A 6 -29.43 -12.53 44.41
C ARG A 6 -28.14 -13.24 43.97
N ASN A 7 -28.27 -14.20 43.05
CA ASN A 7 -27.15 -14.81 42.35
C ASN A 7 -26.54 -13.76 41.39
N ILE A 8 -25.33 -13.33 41.68
CA ILE A 8 -24.50 -12.51 40.78
C ILE A 8 -23.66 -13.49 39.97
N ALA A 9 -24.00 -13.68 38.70
CA ALA A 9 -23.14 -14.41 37.75
C ALA A 9 -21.89 -13.59 37.42
N PRO A 10 -20.68 -14.17 37.42
CA PRO A 10 -19.48 -13.45 37.04
C PRO A 10 -19.50 -13.17 35.52
N ALA A 11 -19.47 -11.90 35.17
CA ALA A 11 -19.24 -11.49 33.77
C ALA A 11 -17.80 -11.84 33.38
N LEU A 12 -17.65 -12.81 32.49
CA LEU A 12 -16.37 -13.19 31.90
C LEU A 12 -15.93 -12.08 30.93
N LEU A 13 -15.02 -11.22 31.40
CA LEU A 13 -14.39 -10.19 30.60
C LEU A 13 -13.43 -10.84 29.60
N LEU A 14 -13.86 -11.03 28.36
CA LEU A 14 -13.01 -11.53 27.28
C LEU A 14 -12.07 -10.39 26.89
N LEU A 15 -10.83 -10.42 27.39
CA LEU A 15 -9.77 -9.54 26.90
C LEU A 15 -9.41 -9.95 25.47
N LEU A 16 -9.88 -9.20 24.48
CA LEU A 16 -9.36 -9.27 23.12
C LEU A 16 -7.93 -8.72 23.16
N VAL A 17 -6.95 -9.61 23.17
CA VAL A 17 -5.56 -9.25 22.93
C VAL A 17 -5.43 -8.96 21.44
N CYS A 18 -5.48 -7.69 21.06
CA CYS A 18 -5.13 -7.24 19.73
C CYS A 18 -3.60 -7.40 19.58
N THR A 19 -3.17 -8.52 19.00
CA THR A 19 -1.77 -8.70 18.59
C THR A 19 -1.54 -7.79 17.39
N LYS A 20 -0.73 -6.77 17.55
CA LYS A 20 -0.22 -5.99 16.42
C LYS A 20 0.56 -6.97 15.54
N VAL A 21 0.04 -7.26 14.35
CA VAL A 21 0.81 -7.95 13.31
C VAL A 21 1.87 -6.93 12.87
N HIS A 22 3.12 -7.19 13.21
CA HIS A 22 4.25 -6.41 12.71
C HIS A 22 4.55 -6.96 11.31
N ALA A 23 4.73 -6.09 10.33
CA ALA A 23 5.25 -6.47 9.02
C ALA A 23 6.63 -7.13 9.20
N GLU A 24 6.79 -8.32 8.64
CA GLU A 24 8.03 -9.08 8.67
C GLU A 24 8.75 -8.96 7.33
N ASP A 25 10.09 -8.91 7.35
CA ASP A 25 10.90 -8.95 6.13
C ASP A 25 11.43 -10.37 5.88
N HIS A 26 11.02 -10.96 4.77
CA HIS A 26 11.45 -12.28 4.32
C HIS A 26 12.64 -12.14 3.36
N ARG A 27 13.82 -12.55 3.80
CA ARG A 27 15.03 -12.45 2.99
C ARG A 27 15.20 -13.66 2.07
N VAL A 28 15.41 -13.43 0.78
CA VAL A 28 15.67 -14.44 -0.26
C VAL A 28 17.04 -14.21 -0.88
N THR A 29 17.93 -15.18 -0.76
CA THR A 29 19.21 -15.17 -1.45
C THR A 29 18.99 -15.60 -2.91
N VAL A 30 19.55 -14.82 -3.84
CA VAL A 30 19.47 -15.05 -5.28
C VAL A 30 20.83 -15.50 -5.80
N GLY A 31 20.90 -16.68 -6.41
CA GLY A 31 22.15 -17.23 -6.93
C GLY A 31 23.16 -17.55 -5.84
N GLY A 32 24.42 -17.38 -6.17
CA GLY A 32 25.56 -17.73 -5.33
C GLY A 32 26.45 -18.79 -5.96
N THR A 33 27.29 -19.41 -5.15
CA THR A 33 28.18 -20.49 -5.59
C THR A 33 28.19 -21.64 -4.59
N TYR A 34 28.54 -22.84 -5.06
CA TYR A 34 28.85 -23.98 -4.21
C TYR A 34 30.12 -24.67 -4.70
N ASP A 35 30.87 -25.25 -3.77
CA ASP A 35 32.10 -25.98 -4.10
C ASP A 35 31.86 -27.49 -4.13
N SER A 36 32.33 -28.14 -5.15
CA SER A 36 32.29 -29.59 -5.29
C SER A 36 33.52 -30.13 -6.05
N GLY A 37 34.23 -31.10 -5.48
CA GLY A 37 35.39 -31.73 -6.10
C GLY A 37 36.56 -30.77 -6.37
N GLY A 38 36.69 -29.67 -5.61
CA GLY A 38 37.71 -28.66 -5.79
C GLY A 38 37.39 -27.61 -6.86
N TYR A 39 36.18 -27.60 -7.36
CA TYR A 39 35.66 -26.61 -8.31
C TYR A 39 34.49 -25.86 -7.72
N THR A 40 34.42 -24.56 -8.03
CA THR A 40 33.32 -23.66 -7.66
C THR A 40 32.30 -23.61 -8.80
N TYR A 41 31.05 -23.89 -8.49
CA TYR A 41 29.94 -23.90 -9.46
C TYR A 41 28.92 -22.81 -9.11
N PRO A 42 28.26 -22.18 -10.10
CA PRO A 42 27.18 -21.25 -9.85
C PRO A 42 25.94 -21.98 -9.32
N GLN A 43 25.26 -21.36 -8.36
CA GLN A 43 23.92 -21.78 -7.92
C GLN A 43 22.87 -21.03 -8.71
N LEU A 44 21.99 -21.80 -9.40
CA LEU A 44 20.85 -21.25 -10.14
C LEU A 44 19.57 -21.48 -9.34
N ASN A 45 19.48 -20.81 -8.20
CA ASN A 45 18.33 -20.96 -7.30
C ASN A 45 18.00 -19.67 -6.53
N PHE A 46 16.80 -19.67 -5.95
CA PHE A 46 16.40 -18.78 -4.87
C PHE A 46 16.42 -19.56 -3.55
N SER A 47 16.88 -18.94 -2.48
CA SER A 47 16.92 -19.59 -1.16
C SER A 47 16.42 -18.62 -0.06
N PRO A 48 15.27 -18.94 0.59
CA PRO A 48 14.35 -20.07 0.30
C PRO A 48 13.64 -19.93 -1.04
N ARG A 49 13.18 -21.04 -1.62
CA ARG A 49 12.37 -21.07 -2.86
C ARG A 49 10.89 -20.85 -2.60
N MET A 50 10.45 -21.12 -1.38
CA MET A 50 9.07 -20.94 -0.94
C MET A 50 9.07 -20.02 0.26
N ILE A 51 8.31 -18.95 0.16
CA ILE A 51 8.09 -17.96 1.21
C ILE A 51 6.64 -18.06 1.63
N ASN A 52 6.38 -18.17 2.93
CA ASN A 52 5.05 -18.00 3.49
C ASN A 52 5.07 -16.68 4.26
N ALA A 53 4.21 -15.78 3.87
CA ALA A 53 4.17 -14.41 4.36
C ALA A 53 2.73 -13.95 4.56
N ASN A 54 2.53 -12.81 5.18
CA ASN A 54 1.22 -12.18 5.34
C ASN A 54 1.13 -10.92 4.48
N VAL A 55 -0.09 -10.48 4.21
CA VAL A 55 -0.31 -9.15 3.62
C VAL A 55 0.30 -8.10 4.54
N GLY A 56 1.07 -7.16 3.97
CA GLY A 56 1.84 -6.15 4.68
C GLY A 56 3.30 -6.53 4.94
N ASP A 57 3.66 -7.80 4.83
CA ASP A 57 5.07 -8.22 4.91
C ASP A 57 5.86 -7.77 3.68
N THR A 58 7.19 -7.76 3.81
CA THR A 58 8.10 -7.48 2.71
C THR A 58 8.91 -8.72 2.33
N VAL A 59 9.37 -8.75 1.08
CA VAL A 59 10.34 -9.76 0.61
C VAL A 59 11.55 -9.03 0.05
N THR A 60 12.71 -9.26 0.66
CA THR A 60 13.99 -8.68 0.22
C THR A 60 14.82 -9.72 -0.52
N PHE A 61 14.97 -9.55 -1.83
CA PHE A 61 15.83 -10.36 -2.69
C PHE A 61 17.25 -9.80 -2.70
N VAL A 62 18.25 -10.65 -2.49
CA VAL A 62 19.66 -10.26 -2.43
C VAL A 62 20.49 -11.14 -3.34
N ASN A 63 21.09 -10.55 -4.36
CA ASN A 63 22.01 -11.26 -5.24
C ASN A 63 23.32 -11.59 -4.54
N SER A 64 23.66 -12.89 -4.45
CA SER A 64 24.87 -13.42 -3.83
C SER A 64 25.92 -13.87 -4.87
N GLY A 65 25.67 -13.63 -6.14
CA GLY A 65 26.58 -13.96 -7.24
C GLY A 65 25.86 -14.52 -8.45
N GLY A 66 26.42 -14.28 -9.63
CA GLY A 66 25.83 -14.61 -10.93
C GLY A 66 24.97 -13.48 -11.49
N THR A 67 24.59 -13.62 -12.75
CA THR A 67 23.70 -12.64 -13.43
C THR A 67 22.26 -13.07 -13.28
N HIS A 68 21.54 -12.41 -12.40
CA HIS A 68 20.17 -12.76 -12.01
C HIS A 68 19.28 -11.53 -11.90
N ASN A 69 17.99 -11.77 -11.96
CA ASN A 69 16.92 -10.91 -11.52
C ASN A 69 15.83 -11.74 -10.84
N VAL A 70 14.77 -11.12 -10.42
CA VAL A 70 13.52 -11.74 -9.99
C VAL A 70 12.36 -11.08 -10.71
N ALA A 71 11.52 -11.88 -11.38
CA ALA A 71 10.32 -11.43 -12.07
C ALA A 71 9.14 -12.28 -11.61
N ALA A 72 8.04 -11.63 -11.22
CA ALA A 72 6.79 -12.30 -10.90
C ALA A 72 6.13 -12.85 -12.17
N ASP A 73 5.56 -14.04 -12.08
CA ASP A 73 4.89 -14.70 -13.23
C ASP A 73 3.61 -13.94 -13.65
N ASP A 74 2.99 -13.22 -12.72
CA ASP A 74 1.82 -12.37 -12.94
C ASP A 74 2.17 -10.93 -13.36
N GLY A 75 3.47 -10.60 -13.42
CA GLY A 75 3.96 -9.27 -13.79
C GLY A 75 3.86 -8.22 -12.68
N SER A 76 3.51 -8.59 -11.46
CA SER A 76 3.35 -7.66 -10.33
C SER A 76 4.66 -6.98 -9.92
N PHE A 77 5.80 -7.62 -10.13
CA PHE A 77 7.12 -7.02 -9.92
C PHE A 77 8.18 -7.61 -10.86
N ARG A 78 9.21 -6.81 -11.14
CA ARG A 78 10.42 -7.23 -11.86
C ARG A 78 11.59 -6.42 -11.32
N CYS A 79 12.52 -7.09 -10.61
CA CYS A 79 13.54 -6.44 -9.78
C CYS A 79 14.94 -7.02 -9.96
N ALA A 80 15.94 -6.15 -9.90
CA ALA A 80 17.38 -6.43 -9.74
C ALA A 80 18.05 -5.21 -9.06
N ASN A 81 18.55 -4.24 -9.82
CA ASN A 81 19.04 -2.96 -9.29
C ASN A 81 17.84 -2.00 -9.05
N GLY A 82 17.04 -2.31 -8.03
CA GLY A 82 15.71 -1.76 -7.83
C GLY A 82 14.66 -2.48 -8.69
N CYS A 83 13.41 -2.01 -8.64
CA CYS A 83 12.29 -2.61 -9.37
C CYS A 83 11.79 -1.69 -10.48
N ASP A 84 11.33 -2.27 -11.59
CA ASP A 84 10.71 -1.53 -12.68
C ASP A 84 9.47 -0.77 -12.15
N GLY A 85 9.30 0.46 -12.59
CA GLY A 85 8.20 1.32 -12.14
C GLY A 85 8.42 2.01 -10.78
N SER A 86 9.50 1.66 -10.04
CA SER A 86 9.84 2.26 -8.73
C SER A 86 11.22 2.93 -8.75
N GLY A 87 11.59 3.52 -9.87
CA GLY A 87 12.87 4.24 -10.03
C GLY A 87 14.09 3.34 -10.18
N GLY A 88 13.91 2.01 -10.31
CA GLY A 88 14.95 1.02 -10.48
C GLY A 88 14.95 0.37 -11.87
N ASN A 89 15.75 -0.68 -11.99
CA ASN A 89 15.89 -1.46 -13.22
C ASN A 89 15.89 -2.97 -12.90
N GLY A 90 14.82 -3.65 -13.30
CA GLY A 90 14.62 -5.09 -13.11
C GLY A 90 15.38 -5.99 -14.10
N ASN A 91 16.22 -5.46 -15.01
CA ASN A 91 17.00 -6.28 -15.92
C ASN A 91 18.02 -7.15 -15.16
N PRO A 92 18.25 -8.40 -15.60
CA PRO A 92 19.25 -9.29 -15.02
C PRO A 92 20.60 -8.62 -14.87
N SER A 93 21.20 -8.68 -13.67
CA SER A 93 22.44 -8.00 -13.34
C SER A 93 23.39 -8.91 -12.56
N GLY A 94 24.67 -8.83 -12.88
CA GLY A 94 25.77 -9.50 -12.17
C GLY A 94 26.33 -8.69 -11.00
N SER A 95 25.81 -7.48 -10.72
CA SER A 95 26.21 -6.69 -9.56
C SER A 95 25.64 -7.26 -8.26
N ASN A 96 26.21 -6.86 -7.14
CA ASN A 96 25.60 -7.10 -5.83
C ASN A 96 24.41 -6.15 -5.67
N TRP A 97 23.21 -6.65 -5.85
CA TRP A 97 21.97 -5.88 -5.71
C TRP A 97 21.10 -6.43 -4.59
N SER A 98 20.26 -5.58 -4.06
CA SER A 98 19.20 -5.92 -3.14
C SER A 98 17.96 -5.12 -3.51
N SER A 99 16.81 -5.78 -3.55
CA SER A 99 15.53 -5.15 -3.88
C SER A 99 14.44 -5.72 -2.99
N THR A 100 13.59 -4.85 -2.47
CA THR A 100 12.50 -5.20 -1.57
C THR A 100 11.16 -4.92 -2.24
N ILE A 101 10.22 -5.84 -2.12
CA ILE A 101 8.81 -5.69 -2.52
C ILE A 101 7.93 -5.76 -1.28
N THR A 102 6.79 -5.09 -1.30
CA THR A 102 5.75 -5.20 -0.27
C THR A 102 4.60 -6.06 -0.79
N LEU A 103 4.12 -6.97 0.05
CA LEU A 103 3.02 -7.89 -0.29
C LEU A 103 1.68 -7.23 0.03
N THR A 104 0.97 -6.78 -0.99
CA THR A 104 -0.25 -5.98 -0.83
C THR A 104 -1.55 -6.77 -0.93
N ALA A 105 -1.50 -8.04 -1.40
CA ALA A 105 -2.68 -8.87 -1.57
C ALA A 105 -2.41 -10.34 -1.21
N ALA A 106 -3.41 -11.01 -0.64
CA ALA A 106 -3.34 -12.45 -0.40
C ALA A 106 -3.39 -13.23 -1.72
N GLY A 107 -2.67 -14.34 -1.79
CA GLY A 107 -2.61 -15.18 -2.98
C GLY A 107 -1.29 -15.93 -3.08
N THR A 108 -1.09 -16.58 -4.21
CA THR A 108 0.17 -17.27 -4.55
C THR A 108 0.82 -16.55 -5.73
N ILE A 109 2.03 -16.06 -5.54
CA ILE A 109 2.83 -15.38 -6.56
C ILE A 109 3.98 -16.31 -6.93
N GLY A 110 3.96 -16.85 -8.16
CA GLY A 110 5.11 -17.51 -8.76
C GLY A 110 6.15 -16.47 -9.18
N PHE A 111 7.43 -16.79 -9.09
CA PHE A 111 8.49 -15.93 -9.60
C PHE A 111 9.65 -16.72 -10.16
N HIS A 112 10.41 -16.10 -11.04
CA HIS A 112 11.55 -16.74 -11.72
C HIS A 112 12.67 -15.73 -12.00
N CYS A 113 13.86 -16.27 -12.32
CA CYS A 113 14.92 -15.49 -12.96
C CYS A 113 14.73 -15.56 -14.48
N GLU A 114 14.63 -14.44 -15.17
CA GLU A 114 14.40 -14.42 -16.63
C GLU A 114 15.49 -15.15 -17.44
N VAL A 115 16.74 -15.18 -16.95
CA VAL A 115 17.86 -15.87 -17.61
C VAL A 115 17.84 -17.38 -17.34
N HIS A 116 17.42 -17.79 -16.13
CA HIS A 116 17.61 -19.17 -15.66
C HIS A 116 16.29 -19.87 -15.28
N GLY A 117 15.15 -19.25 -15.51
CA GLY A 117 13.84 -19.85 -15.22
C GLY A 117 13.60 -21.17 -15.93
N SER A 118 14.01 -21.29 -17.20
CA SER A 118 13.96 -22.53 -17.98
C SER A 118 14.87 -23.65 -17.44
N MET A 119 15.87 -23.29 -16.60
CA MET A 119 16.76 -24.21 -15.89
C MET A 119 16.28 -24.51 -14.45
N GLY A 120 15.06 -24.08 -14.11
CA GLY A 120 14.45 -24.36 -12.81
C GLY A 120 14.75 -23.32 -11.72
N MET A 121 15.31 -22.16 -12.05
CA MET A 121 15.47 -21.05 -11.10
C MET A 121 14.14 -20.31 -10.93
N THR A 122 13.28 -20.89 -10.10
CA THR A 122 11.91 -20.43 -9.80
C THR A 122 11.65 -20.48 -8.31
N GLY A 123 10.64 -19.75 -7.86
CA GLY A 123 10.17 -19.77 -6.48
C GLY A 123 8.69 -19.38 -6.37
N THR A 124 8.18 -19.39 -5.15
CA THR A 124 6.78 -19.10 -4.86
C THR A 124 6.66 -18.32 -3.56
N ILE A 125 5.83 -17.28 -3.53
CA ILE A 125 5.41 -16.58 -2.32
C ILE A 125 3.94 -16.92 -2.08
N ASN A 126 3.65 -17.59 -0.96
CA ASN A 126 2.29 -17.81 -0.49
C ASN A 126 1.95 -16.70 0.50
N VAL A 127 1.15 -15.76 0.08
CA VAL A 127 0.71 -14.64 0.92
C VAL A 127 -0.59 -15.05 1.59
N THR A 128 -0.54 -15.23 2.91
CA THR A 128 -1.70 -15.46 3.75
C THR A 128 -2.04 -14.17 4.50
N GLY A 129 -3.22 -14.10 4.96
CA GLY A 129 -3.79 -12.93 5.61
C GLY A 129 -5.13 -12.69 4.95
N ALA A 130 -6.07 -12.17 5.70
CA ALA A 130 -7.24 -11.62 5.09
C ALA A 130 -6.71 -10.60 4.07
N ALA A 131 -7.05 -10.74 2.79
CA ALA A 131 -7.29 -9.54 2.01
C ALA A 131 -8.07 -8.65 2.97
N THR A 132 -7.52 -7.51 3.35
CA THR A 132 -8.24 -6.61 4.22
C THR A 132 -9.58 -6.45 3.53
N THR A 133 -10.63 -7.07 4.10
CA THR A 133 -11.96 -6.93 3.53
C THR A 133 -12.25 -5.47 3.76
N ASN A 134 -12.07 -4.68 2.70
CA ASN A 134 -12.34 -3.26 2.76
C ASN A 134 -13.74 -3.11 3.33
N VAL A 135 -13.85 -2.40 4.42
CA VAL A 135 -15.17 -2.16 5.00
C VAL A 135 -15.96 -1.23 4.08
N PRO A 136 -17.29 -1.40 4.00
CA PRO A 136 -18.12 -0.51 3.20
C PRO A 136 -17.91 0.95 3.56
N ILE A 137 -17.60 1.78 2.56
CA ILE A 137 -17.43 3.23 2.77
C ILE A 137 -18.81 3.84 2.98
N THR A 138 -19.08 4.28 4.19
CA THR A 138 -20.33 4.90 4.63
C THR A 138 -20.11 6.36 5.04
N PRO A 139 -21.16 7.17 5.27
CA PRO A 139 -21.01 8.53 5.79
C PRO A 139 -20.15 8.63 7.05
N GLY A 140 -20.04 7.55 7.83
CA GLY A 140 -19.17 7.47 9.00
C GLY A 140 -17.68 7.65 8.70
N PHE A 141 -17.24 7.54 7.44
CA PHE A 141 -15.83 7.80 7.04
C PHE A 141 -15.54 9.27 6.72
N THR A 142 -16.56 10.13 6.73
CA THR A 142 -16.36 11.58 6.65
C THR A 142 -15.47 12.06 7.79
N GLY A 143 -14.48 12.91 7.47
CA GLY A 143 -13.57 13.49 8.46
C GLY A 143 -12.19 13.77 7.91
N ALA A 144 -11.27 14.12 8.82
CA ALA A 144 -9.86 14.34 8.52
C ALA A 144 -9.05 13.08 8.79
N TRP A 145 -8.11 12.82 7.89
CA TRP A 145 -7.23 11.65 7.88
C TRP A 145 -5.79 12.07 7.60
N TYR A 146 -4.82 11.29 8.07
CA TYR A 146 -3.41 11.56 7.82
C TYR A 146 -2.60 10.28 7.95
N ASP A 147 -1.36 10.31 7.48
CA ASP A 147 -0.37 9.27 7.75
C ASP A 147 0.49 9.68 8.95
N PRO A 148 0.48 8.93 10.06
CA PRO A 148 1.32 9.23 11.22
C PRO A 148 2.82 9.23 10.93
N ALA A 149 3.27 8.45 9.93
CA ALA A 149 4.67 8.40 9.50
C ALA A 149 5.07 9.60 8.63
N GLN A 150 4.09 10.30 8.04
CA GLN A 150 4.28 11.42 7.12
C GLN A 150 3.52 12.67 7.62
N SER A 151 3.67 13.01 8.88
CA SER A 151 3.00 14.17 9.49
C SER A 151 3.32 15.45 8.72
N GLY A 152 2.27 16.24 8.44
CA GLY A 152 2.34 17.41 7.56
C GLY A 152 1.50 17.26 6.28
N HIS A 153 1.16 16.03 5.93
CA HIS A 153 0.15 15.70 4.93
C HIS A 153 -1.19 15.41 5.60
N GLY A 154 -2.29 15.73 4.95
CA GLY A 154 -3.61 15.44 5.48
C GLY A 154 -4.67 15.37 4.38
N ILE A 155 -5.68 14.56 4.59
CA ILE A 155 -6.78 14.37 3.64
C ILE A 155 -8.09 14.66 4.36
N LEU A 156 -8.93 15.50 3.75
CA LEU A 156 -10.32 15.65 4.13
C LEU A 156 -11.16 14.76 3.22
N ILE A 157 -12.05 13.98 3.82
CA ILE A 157 -12.95 13.06 3.13
C ILE A 157 -14.40 13.43 3.48
N GLU A 158 -15.26 13.49 2.48
CA GLU A 158 -16.71 13.59 2.62
C GLU A 158 -17.39 12.49 1.84
N VAL A 159 -18.17 11.66 2.52
CA VAL A 159 -19.02 10.65 1.89
C VAL A 159 -20.41 11.22 1.71
N LEU A 160 -20.87 11.26 0.47
CA LEU A 160 -22.10 11.90 0.04
C LEU A 160 -23.14 10.85 -0.36
N ALA A 161 -24.36 11.30 -0.62
CA ALA A 161 -25.42 10.40 -1.11
C ALA A 161 -25.07 9.80 -2.49
N ASN A 162 -25.74 8.69 -2.85
CA ASN A 162 -25.63 8.04 -4.17
C ASN A 162 -24.21 7.58 -4.52
N ASN A 163 -23.49 7.04 -3.53
CA ASN A 163 -22.10 6.58 -3.69
C ASN A 163 -21.16 7.67 -4.23
N GLN A 164 -21.45 8.92 -3.93
CA GLN A 164 -20.54 10.02 -4.21
C GLN A 164 -19.53 10.16 -3.09
N PHE A 165 -18.33 10.58 -3.46
CA PHE A 165 -17.19 10.69 -2.57
C PHE A 165 -16.40 11.94 -2.95
N LEU A 166 -16.00 12.73 -1.98
CA LEU A 166 -15.15 13.90 -2.18
C LEU A 166 -13.93 13.75 -1.29
N ALA A 167 -12.75 14.04 -1.84
CA ALA A 167 -11.53 14.10 -1.04
C ALA A 167 -10.61 15.24 -1.51
N TRP A 168 -9.95 15.86 -0.55
CA TRP A 168 -8.92 16.88 -0.73
C TRP A 168 -7.68 16.50 0.03
N TRP A 169 -6.57 16.32 -0.68
CA TRP A 169 -5.26 16.02 -0.13
C TRP A 169 -4.43 17.30 -0.02
N PHE A 170 -4.15 17.73 1.19
CA PHE A 170 -3.24 18.83 1.50
C PHE A 170 -1.84 18.27 1.68
N THR A 171 -0.90 18.70 0.86
CA THR A 171 0.41 18.07 0.73
C THR A 171 1.45 19.07 0.22
N PHE A 172 2.52 18.56 -0.36
CA PHE A 172 3.60 19.35 -0.95
C PHE A 172 3.92 18.86 -2.36
N THR A 173 4.44 19.77 -3.17
CA THR A 173 5.07 19.44 -4.45
C THR A 173 6.42 18.75 -4.23
N PRO A 174 7.00 18.06 -5.24
CA PRO A 174 8.32 17.46 -5.11
C PRO A 174 9.45 18.43 -4.76
N ASP A 175 9.29 19.72 -5.04
CA ASP A 175 10.19 20.80 -4.67
C ASP A 175 9.83 21.50 -3.33
N GLY A 176 8.88 20.94 -2.58
CA GLY A 176 8.55 21.34 -1.21
C GLY A 176 7.60 22.53 -1.07
N GLN A 177 6.94 22.96 -2.15
CA GLN A 177 5.90 23.98 -2.05
C GLN A 177 4.58 23.36 -1.58
N GLN A 178 3.75 24.15 -0.89
CA GLN A 178 2.41 23.69 -0.50
C GLN A 178 1.57 23.41 -1.75
N ALA A 179 0.88 22.27 -1.71
CA ALA A 179 -0.03 21.86 -2.77
C ALA A 179 -1.28 21.20 -2.20
N TRP A 180 -2.34 21.20 -2.99
CA TRP A 180 -3.56 20.47 -2.67
C TRP A 180 -4.18 19.93 -3.94
N PHE A 181 -4.65 18.69 -3.85
CA PHE A 181 -5.23 17.93 -4.95
C PHE A 181 -6.55 17.34 -4.49
N GLY A 182 -7.53 17.33 -5.34
CA GLY A 182 -8.80 16.72 -4.97
C GLY A 182 -9.87 16.89 -6.02
N ASN A 183 -10.98 16.25 -5.79
CA ASN A 183 -12.19 16.35 -6.58
C ASN A 183 -13.30 15.53 -5.89
N SER A 184 -14.47 15.49 -6.54
CA SER A 184 -15.48 14.47 -6.29
C SER A 184 -15.21 13.23 -7.15
N GLY A 185 -15.66 12.09 -6.67
CA GLY A 185 -15.58 10.80 -7.34
C GLY A 185 -16.67 9.87 -6.86
N THR A 186 -16.45 8.58 -7.01
CA THR A 186 -17.46 7.57 -6.74
C THR A 186 -16.93 6.48 -5.82
N ILE A 187 -17.83 5.87 -5.07
CA ILE A 187 -17.60 4.65 -4.31
C ILE A 187 -18.14 3.49 -5.13
N ASP A 188 -17.31 2.48 -5.32
CA ASP A 188 -17.74 1.18 -5.83
C ASP A 188 -18.11 0.29 -4.64
N PRO A 189 -19.40 -0.02 -4.43
CA PRO A 189 -19.83 -0.86 -3.31
C PRO A 189 -19.45 -2.34 -3.49
N ALA A 190 -19.08 -2.78 -4.70
CA ALA A 190 -18.66 -4.15 -4.93
C ALA A 190 -17.25 -4.42 -4.42
N THR A 191 -16.38 -3.41 -4.48
CA THR A 191 -14.99 -3.46 -4.03
C THR A 191 -14.76 -2.68 -2.74
N ASN A 192 -15.75 -1.92 -2.26
CA ASN A 192 -15.64 -1.00 -1.13
C ASN A 192 -14.50 0.01 -1.32
N THR A 193 -14.38 0.55 -2.52
CA THR A 193 -13.29 1.43 -2.94
C THR A 193 -13.83 2.79 -3.34
N GLY A 194 -13.26 3.87 -2.80
CA GLY A 194 -13.53 5.24 -3.23
C GLY A 194 -12.48 5.69 -4.24
N THR A 195 -12.88 6.21 -5.41
CA THR A 195 -11.95 6.67 -6.44
C THR A 195 -12.28 8.09 -6.88
N ILE A 196 -11.26 8.95 -6.94
CA ILE A 196 -11.36 10.29 -7.51
C ILE A 196 -10.29 10.51 -8.59
N ASN A 197 -10.66 11.21 -9.65
CA ASN A 197 -9.71 11.80 -10.59
C ASN A 197 -9.36 13.19 -10.05
N ALA A 198 -8.23 13.29 -9.37
CA ALA A 198 -7.81 14.49 -8.68
C ALA A 198 -7.39 15.58 -9.67
N LEU A 199 -7.74 16.81 -9.34
CA LEU A 199 -7.37 18.01 -10.06
C LEU A 199 -6.40 18.84 -9.21
N GLN A 200 -5.50 19.54 -9.88
CA GLN A 200 -4.70 20.63 -9.33
C GLN A 200 -5.24 21.95 -9.84
N THR A 201 -5.33 22.96 -8.98
CA THR A 201 -5.79 24.29 -9.37
C THR A 201 -4.63 25.26 -9.33
N GLU A 202 -4.46 26.05 -10.38
CA GLU A 202 -3.36 27.01 -10.57
C GLU A 202 -3.88 28.39 -10.99
N GLY A 203 -3.03 29.42 -10.94
CA GLY A 203 -3.29 30.76 -11.48
C GLY A 203 -4.11 31.67 -10.56
N GLY A 204 -4.59 31.18 -9.42
CA GLY A 204 -5.31 31.99 -8.44
C GLY A 204 -4.42 33.05 -7.77
N ARG A 205 -5.02 34.14 -7.32
CA ARG A 205 -4.36 35.19 -6.54
C ARG A 205 -5.15 35.49 -5.29
N TRP A 206 -4.47 36.05 -4.29
CA TRP A 206 -5.13 36.52 -3.08
C TRP A 206 -6.09 37.69 -3.37
N ILE A 207 -7.22 37.73 -2.68
CA ILE A 207 -8.14 38.87 -2.71
C ILE A 207 -7.42 40.16 -2.22
N PRO A 208 -7.72 41.33 -2.76
CA PRO A 208 -8.79 41.63 -3.72
C PRO A 208 -8.44 41.45 -5.20
N ASN A 209 -7.25 40.96 -5.50
CA ASN A 209 -6.75 40.77 -6.89
C ASN A 209 -7.12 39.42 -7.51
N PHE A 210 -8.12 38.75 -6.96
CA PHE A 210 -8.62 37.47 -7.48
C PHE A 210 -9.40 37.71 -8.78
N ASP A 211 -8.99 36.97 -9.82
CA ASP A 211 -9.70 36.93 -11.09
C ASP A 211 -9.97 35.45 -11.44
N PRO A 212 -11.23 35.02 -11.48
CA PRO A 212 -11.57 33.64 -11.81
C PRO A 212 -11.16 33.23 -13.22
N GLY A 213 -11.01 34.18 -14.16
CA GLY A 213 -10.54 33.92 -15.53
C GLY A 213 -9.08 33.46 -15.60
N ASN A 214 -8.29 33.69 -14.56
CA ASN A 214 -6.90 33.22 -14.47
C ASN A 214 -6.78 31.86 -13.78
N VAL A 215 -7.87 31.31 -13.22
CA VAL A 215 -7.84 30.01 -12.54
C VAL A 215 -7.94 28.89 -13.57
N THR A 216 -6.99 27.98 -13.56
CA THR A 216 -6.99 26.77 -14.39
C THR A 216 -7.01 25.53 -13.53
N GLN A 217 -7.69 24.50 -13.99
CA GLN A 217 -7.69 23.17 -13.37
C GLN A 217 -7.00 22.18 -14.30
N GLN A 218 -6.01 21.49 -13.80
CA GLN A 218 -5.26 20.49 -14.52
C GLN A 218 -5.49 19.10 -13.92
N PRO A 219 -5.63 18.05 -14.72
CA PRO A 219 -5.62 16.68 -14.23
C PRO A 219 -4.31 16.41 -13.50
N TRP A 220 -4.39 15.99 -12.24
CA TRP A 220 -3.22 15.60 -11.45
C TRP A 220 -2.97 14.09 -11.50
N GLY A 221 -4.01 13.30 -11.39
CA GLY A 221 -3.94 11.85 -11.35
C GLY A 221 -5.15 11.23 -10.66
N THR A 222 -4.99 9.99 -10.21
CA THR A 222 -6.04 9.23 -9.52
C THR A 222 -5.67 8.99 -8.06
N LEU A 223 -6.63 9.14 -7.17
CA LEU A 223 -6.55 8.70 -5.77
C LEU A 223 -7.57 7.59 -5.55
N THR A 224 -7.14 6.50 -4.93
CA THR A 224 -7.98 5.33 -4.62
C THR A 224 -7.92 5.05 -3.13
N PHE A 225 -9.07 5.06 -2.47
CA PHE A 225 -9.22 4.92 -1.03
C PHE A 225 -9.82 3.58 -0.66
N GLN A 226 -9.24 2.94 0.34
CA GLN A 226 -9.73 1.70 0.94
C GLN A 226 -9.60 1.81 2.46
N PHE A 227 -10.57 1.28 3.19
CA PHE A 227 -10.56 1.32 4.65
C PHE A 227 -10.64 -0.09 5.23
N THR A 228 -9.82 -0.37 6.21
CA THR A 228 -9.76 -1.66 6.91
C THR A 228 -10.67 -1.68 8.15
N ASP A 229 -10.86 -0.54 8.75
CA ASP A 229 -11.77 -0.30 9.88
C ASP A 229 -12.13 1.19 9.96
N CYS A 230 -12.86 1.57 11.00
CA CYS A 230 -13.33 2.95 11.21
C CYS A 230 -12.22 3.99 11.38
N ASN A 231 -11.01 3.59 11.68
CA ASN A 231 -9.91 4.48 12.04
C ASN A 231 -8.68 4.31 11.15
N HIS A 232 -8.67 3.27 10.29
CA HIS A 232 -7.53 2.94 9.45
C HIS A 232 -7.95 2.67 8.02
N GLY A 233 -7.07 3.00 7.08
CA GLY A 233 -7.24 2.77 5.66
C GLY A 233 -5.94 3.04 4.91
N GLU A 234 -6.05 3.11 3.61
CA GLU A 234 -4.97 3.44 2.70
C GLU A 234 -5.49 4.33 1.57
N VAL A 235 -4.67 5.25 1.11
CA VAL A 235 -4.83 5.90 -0.18
C VAL A 235 -3.68 5.51 -1.09
N THR A 236 -3.98 4.91 -2.24
CA THR A 236 -3.03 4.76 -3.33
C THR A 236 -3.20 5.91 -4.31
N PHE A 237 -2.09 6.38 -4.88
CA PHE A 237 -2.12 7.46 -5.86
C PHE A 237 -1.31 7.11 -7.10
N ALA A 238 -1.79 7.58 -8.25
CA ALA A 238 -1.11 7.51 -9.53
C ALA A 238 -1.19 8.87 -10.21
N SER A 239 -0.07 9.60 -10.25
CA SER A 239 0.02 10.91 -10.87
C SER A 239 0.54 10.80 -12.30
N SER A 240 0.00 11.62 -13.21
CA SER A 240 0.50 11.77 -14.55
C SER A 240 1.73 12.69 -14.66
N GLY A 241 2.15 13.31 -13.56
CA GLY A 241 3.21 14.29 -13.47
C GLY A 241 4.43 13.82 -12.66
N PRO A 242 5.21 14.76 -12.12
CA PRO A 242 6.47 14.48 -11.42
C PRO A 242 6.30 13.83 -10.04
N TYR A 243 5.08 13.62 -9.57
CA TYR A 243 4.78 13.07 -8.24
C TYR A 243 4.91 11.53 -8.20
N GLY A 244 4.84 10.85 -9.36
CA GLY A 244 4.93 9.40 -9.46
C GLY A 244 3.69 8.67 -8.90
N ASN A 245 3.90 7.42 -8.51
CA ASN A 245 2.87 6.56 -7.93
C ASN A 245 3.32 6.14 -6.53
N GLY A 246 2.36 5.90 -5.65
CA GLY A 246 2.65 5.45 -4.29
C GLY A 246 1.39 5.21 -3.48
N HIS A 247 1.58 5.02 -2.19
CA HIS A 247 0.50 4.89 -1.23
C HIS A 247 0.85 5.65 0.05
N MET A 248 -0.16 5.87 0.87
CA MET A 248 -0.05 6.47 2.18
C MET A 248 -1.06 5.79 3.11
N ASP A 249 -0.60 5.31 4.25
CA ASP A 249 -1.47 4.78 5.28
C ASP A 249 -2.35 5.90 5.85
N LEU A 250 -3.57 5.57 6.21
CA LEU A 250 -4.52 6.53 6.74
C LEU A 250 -4.91 6.18 8.16
N ALA A 251 -4.68 7.11 9.07
CA ALA A 251 -5.22 7.12 10.41
C ALA A 251 -6.23 8.28 10.55
N ARG A 252 -7.35 8.01 11.21
CA ARG A 252 -8.39 9.02 11.42
C ARG A 252 -7.95 10.06 12.43
N ILE A 253 -8.20 11.34 12.13
CA ILE A 253 -8.02 12.46 13.07
C ILE A 253 -9.37 12.87 13.69
N THR A 254 -10.41 12.98 12.85
CA THR A 254 -11.72 13.50 13.31
C THR A 254 -12.85 12.61 12.85
N GLN A 255 -13.89 12.57 13.67
CA GLN A 255 -15.18 11.96 13.34
C GLN A 255 -16.28 12.99 13.66
N PRO A 256 -17.06 13.43 12.67
CA PRO A 256 -18.18 14.33 12.91
C PRO A 256 -19.24 13.69 13.81
N GLU A 257 -19.83 14.50 14.69
CA GLU A 257 -20.88 14.04 15.59
C GLU A 257 -22.10 13.52 14.81
N GLY A 258 -22.66 12.39 15.25
CA GLY A 258 -23.83 11.77 14.62
C GLY A 258 -23.53 10.90 13.40
N LEU A 259 -22.29 10.86 12.91
CA LEU A 259 -21.88 9.95 11.84
C LEU A 259 -21.20 8.72 12.44
N ALA A 260 -21.97 7.64 12.61
CA ALA A 260 -21.41 6.39 13.09
C ALA A 260 -20.76 5.62 11.93
N CYS A 261 -19.61 5.03 12.22
CA CYS A 261 -18.98 4.04 11.38
C CYS A 261 -19.63 2.68 11.63
N PRO A 262 -19.81 1.78 10.63
CA PRO A 262 -20.46 0.49 10.77
C PRO A 262 -19.75 -0.46 11.74
#